data_72ff324178bc5d46676a16d822803ee9
#
_entry.id   72ff324178bc5d46676a16d822803ee9
#
_cell.length_a   1.000
_cell.length_b   1.000
_cell.length_c   1.000
_cell.angle_alpha   90.00
_cell.angle_beta   90.00
_cell.angle_gamma   90.00
#
_symmetry.space_group_name_H-M   'P 1'
#
loop_
_entity.id
_entity.type
_entity.pdbx_description
1 polymer ?
#
loop_
_entity_poly.entity_id
_entity_poly.type
_entity_poly.pdbx_seq_one_letter_code
_entity_poly.pdbx_strand_id
1 'polypeptide(L)'
;MEQLLIIEDDIGLNQGLSKALKADDRQIISCQDLKAAKEQLLCGGVSLILLDINLPDGSGLDLLREIKENTPGIPVILLTANDTDLDIVDGLERGADDYITKPFSLSVLRARVNTQL
;
A
#
# COMPACT_ATOMS: atom_id res chain seq x y z
N MET A 1 0.58 -12.42 -14.33
CA MET A 1 0.94 -11.00 -14.17
C MET A 1 0.71 -10.59 -12.72
N GLU A 2 1.71 -9.98 -12.10
CA GLU A 2 1.60 -9.49 -10.73
C GLU A 2 0.69 -8.27 -10.68
N GLN A 3 -0.10 -8.15 -9.61
CA GLN A 3 -0.99 -7.01 -9.39
C GLN A 3 -0.53 -6.22 -8.17
N LEU A 4 -0.22 -4.96 -8.40
CA LEU A 4 0.13 -4.00 -7.36
C LEU A 4 -1.07 -3.08 -7.10
N LEU A 5 -1.61 -3.13 -5.90
CA LEU A 5 -2.72 -2.28 -5.48
C LEU A 5 -2.17 -1.07 -4.74
N ILE A 6 -2.46 0.13 -5.24
CA ILE A 6 -2.05 1.39 -4.62
C ILE A 6 -3.27 2.07 -4.02
N ILE A 7 -3.25 2.30 -2.72
CA ILE A 7 -4.35 2.94 -1.99
C ILE A 7 -3.84 4.26 -1.42
N GLU A 8 -4.17 5.35 -2.11
CA GLU A 8 -3.71 6.70 -1.80
C GLU A 8 -4.76 7.70 -2.30
N ASP A 9 -5.23 8.58 -1.42
CA ASP A 9 -6.28 9.54 -1.74
C ASP A 9 -5.78 10.78 -2.51
N ASP A 10 -4.52 11.14 -2.40
CA ASP A 10 -3.92 12.22 -3.19
C ASP A 10 -3.80 11.76 -4.64
N ILE A 11 -4.60 12.34 -5.52
CA ILE A 11 -4.68 11.94 -6.93
C ILE A 11 -3.32 12.10 -7.63
N GLY A 12 -2.65 13.23 -7.42
CA GLY A 12 -1.34 13.49 -8.02
C GLY A 12 -0.29 12.50 -7.59
N LEU A 13 -0.23 12.21 -6.30
CA LEU A 13 0.70 11.24 -5.75
C LEU A 13 0.38 9.83 -6.25
N ASN A 14 -0.90 9.44 -6.25
CA ASN A 14 -1.33 8.13 -6.74
C ASN A 14 -0.91 7.92 -8.20
N GLN A 15 -1.14 8.92 -9.06
CA GLN A 15 -0.73 8.86 -10.47
C GLN A 15 0.78 8.79 -10.62
N GLY A 16 1.52 9.56 -9.84
CA GLY A 16 2.98 9.53 -9.83
C GLY A 16 3.53 8.17 -9.43
N LEU A 17 2.97 7.58 -8.38
CA LEU A 17 3.32 6.23 -7.93
C LEU A 17 3.01 5.19 -9.01
N SER A 18 1.85 5.29 -9.64
CA SER A 18 1.43 4.37 -10.69
C SER A 18 2.40 4.37 -11.86
N LYS A 19 2.84 5.56 -12.30
CA LYS A 19 3.83 5.69 -13.36
C LYS A 19 5.19 5.15 -12.96
N ALA A 20 5.64 5.49 -11.74
CA ALA A 20 6.97 5.11 -11.26
C ALA A 20 7.13 3.61 -11.07
N LEU A 21 6.03 2.92 -10.73
CA LEU A 21 6.06 1.49 -10.43
C LEU A 21 5.60 0.60 -11.58
N LYS A 22 5.22 1.20 -12.70
CA LYS A 22 4.78 0.46 -13.89
C LYS A 22 5.90 -0.41 -14.43
N ALA A 23 5.56 -1.65 -14.80
CA ALA A 23 6.48 -2.59 -15.44
C ALA A 23 5.67 -3.52 -16.36
N ASP A 24 6.35 -4.12 -17.34
CA ASP A 24 5.69 -4.96 -18.36
C ASP A 24 5.00 -6.20 -17.77
N ASP A 25 5.53 -6.73 -16.66
CA ASP A 25 5.02 -7.94 -15.99
C ASP A 25 4.11 -7.63 -14.80
N ARG A 26 3.62 -6.37 -14.72
CA ARG A 26 2.90 -5.88 -13.54
C ARG A 26 1.69 -5.06 -13.95
N GLN A 27 0.55 -5.36 -13.31
CA GLN A 27 -0.65 -4.55 -13.43
C GLN A 27 -0.75 -3.62 -12.22
N ILE A 28 -0.99 -2.34 -12.46
CA ILE A 28 -1.20 -1.35 -11.40
C ILE A 28 -2.69 -1.09 -11.25
N ILE A 29 -3.20 -1.22 -10.03
CA ILE A 29 -4.59 -0.91 -9.69
C ILE A 29 -4.58 0.23 -8.68
N SER A 30 -5.19 1.37 -9.04
CA SER A 30 -5.22 2.57 -8.19
C SER A 30 -6.56 2.70 -7.48
N CYS A 31 -6.52 2.88 -6.17
CA CYS A 31 -7.68 3.18 -5.35
C CYS A 31 -7.42 4.42 -4.52
N GLN A 32 -8.46 5.20 -4.23
CA GLN A 32 -8.35 6.46 -3.50
C GLN A 32 -8.98 6.42 -2.12
N ASP A 33 -9.67 5.33 -1.78
CA ASP A 33 -10.33 5.18 -0.49
C ASP A 33 -10.42 3.70 -0.10
N LEU A 34 -10.87 3.45 1.14
CA LEU A 34 -11.00 2.09 1.67
C LEU A 34 -12.07 1.29 0.94
N LYS A 35 -13.16 1.93 0.54
CA LYS A 35 -14.26 1.25 -0.15
C LYS A 35 -13.79 0.63 -1.46
N ALA A 36 -13.10 1.43 -2.30
CA ALA A 36 -12.56 0.96 -3.57
C ALA A 36 -11.54 -0.16 -3.35
N ALA A 37 -10.67 -0.01 -2.34
CA ALA A 37 -9.68 -1.01 -1.99
C ALA A 37 -10.31 -2.34 -1.60
N LYS A 38 -11.34 -2.31 -0.76
CA LYS A 38 -12.05 -3.52 -0.33
C LYS A 38 -12.72 -4.23 -1.50
N GLU A 39 -13.29 -3.49 -2.44
CA GLU A 39 -13.88 -4.06 -3.66
C GLU A 39 -12.83 -4.77 -4.51
N GLN A 40 -11.65 -4.18 -4.66
CA GLN A 40 -10.55 -4.80 -5.41
C GLN A 40 -10.02 -6.06 -4.70
N LEU A 41 -9.92 -6.05 -3.39
CA LEU A 41 -9.47 -7.20 -2.62
C LEU A 41 -10.44 -8.38 -2.76
N LEU A 42 -11.74 -8.11 -2.86
CA LEU A 42 -12.75 -9.15 -3.11
C LEU A 42 -12.58 -9.80 -4.47
N CYS A 43 -12.08 -9.07 -5.47
CA CYS A 43 -11.80 -9.63 -6.79
C CYS A 43 -10.63 -10.63 -6.78
N GLY A 44 -9.76 -10.55 -5.79
CA GLY A 44 -8.61 -11.43 -5.66
C GLY A 44 -7.46 -11.10 -6.61
N GLY A 45 -6.37 -11.85 -6.51
CA GLY A 45 -5.23 -11.73 -7.41
C GLY A 45 -4.23 -10.63 -7.08
N VAL A 46 -4.38 -9.94 -5.95
CA VAL A 46 -3.46 -8.89 -5.54
C VAL A 46 -2.16 -9.49 -5.01
N SER A 47 -1.03 -9.03 -5.53
CA SER A 47 0.31 -9.53 -5.18
C SER A 47 1.00 -8.69 -4.11
N LEU A 48 0.74 -7.37 -4.09
CA LEU A 48 1.35 -6.43 -3.15
C LEU A 48 0.42 -5.24 -2.97
N ILE A 49 0.38 -4.68 -1.77
CA ILE A 49 -0.43 -3.51 -1.46
C ILE A 49 0.48 -2.38 -0.96
N LEU A 50 0.35 -1.19 -1.59
CA LEU A 50 0.85 0.07 -1.05
C LEU A 50 -0.33 0.78 -0.40
N LEU A 51 -0.26 1.06 0.89
CA LEU A 51 -1.39 1.52 1.68
C LEU A 51 -1.05 2.78 2.46
N ASP A 52 -1.75 3.87 2.15
CA ASP A 52 -1.69 5.07 2.98
C ASP A 52 -2.50 4.86 4.27
N ILE A 53 -2.01 5.37 5.37
CA ILE A 53 -2.69 5.28 6.67
C ILE A 53 -3.89 6.21 6.73
N ASN A 54 -3.75 7.44 6.23
CA ASN A 54 -4.80 8.46 6.33
C ASN A 54 -5.63 8.51 5.05
N LEU A 55 -6.82 7.92 5.10
CA LEU A 55 -7.74 7.87 3.96
C LEU A 55 -9.04 8.63 4.30
N PRO A 56 -9.77 9.12 3.29
CA PRO A 56 -10.94 9.96 3.55
C PRO A 56 -12.08 9.24 4.28
N ASP A 57 -12.17 7.92 4.14
CA ASP A 57 -13.24 7.11 4.72
C ASP A 57 -12.77 6.19 5.86
N GLY A 58 -11.58 6.43 6.40
CA GLY A 58 -11.11 5.70 7.57
C GLY A 58 -9.60 5.58 7.66
N SER A 59 -9.15 4.69 8.54
CA SER A 59 -7.72 4.44 8.75
C SER A 59 -7.23 3.25 7.94
N GLY A 60 -6.11 3.42 7.24
CA GLY A 60 -5.42 2.33 6.56
C GLY A 60 -4.97 1.23 7.52
N LEU A 61 -4.71 1.55 8.79
CA LEU A 61 -4.33 0.56 9.79
C LEU A 61 -5.44 -0.46 10.05
N ASP A 62 -6.70 -0.04 9.97
CA ASP A 62 -7.83 -0.96 10.11
C ASP A 62 -7.92 -1.91 8.91
N LEU A 63 -7.67 -1.39 7.71
CA LEU A 63 -7.61 -2.22 6.51
C LEU A 63 -6.43 -3.20 6.57
N LEU A 64 -5.28 -2.76 7.05
CA LEU A 64 -4.12 -3.62 7.24
C LEU A 64 -4.46 -4.82 8.12
N ARG A 65 -5.17 -4.59 9.23
CA ARG A 65 -5.61 -5.66 10.12
C ARG A 65 -6.50 -6.65 9.38
N GLU A 66 -7.50 -6.16 8.63
CA GLU A 66 -8.40 -7.03 7.85
C GLU A 66 -7.65 -7.85 6.82
N ILE A 67 -6.68 -7.24 6.12
CA ILE A 67 -5.86 -7.94 5.12
C ILE A 67 -5.08 -9.08 5.79
N LYS A 68 -4.45 -8.81 6.91
CA LYS A 68 -3.63 -9.80 7.60
C LYS A 68 -4.46 -10.92 8.25
N GLU A 69 -5.70 -10.65 8.62
CA GLU A 69 -6.64 -11.65 9.12
C GLU A 69 -7.17 -12.56 7.99
N ASN A 70 -7.52 -11.97 6.85
CA ASN A 70 -8.21 -12.67 5.76
C ASN A 70 -7.28 -13.19 4.68
N THR A 71 -6.20 -12.45 4.38
CA THR A 71 -5.24 -12.79 3.30
C THR A 71 -3.80 -12.54 3.78
N PRO A 72 -3.33 -13.29 4.80
CA PRO A 72 -2.03 -13.00 5.43
C PRO A 72 -0.82 -13.14 4.50
N GLY A 73 -1.00 -13.83 3.36
CA GLY A 73 0.08 -14.00 2.39
C GLY A 73 0.35 -12.79 1.51
N ILE A 74 -0.50 -11.77 1.51
CA ILE A 74 -0.28 -10.57 0.69
C ILE A 74 0.59 -9.59 1.47
N PRO A 75 1.80 -9.23 0.97
CA PRO A 75 2.63 -8.23 1.62
C PRO A 75 2.02 -6.83 1.52
N VAL A 76 2.19 -6.04 2.57
CA VAL A 76 1.68 -4.67 2.66
C VAL A 76 2.83 -3.74 3.03
N ILE A 77 3.03 -2.70 2.22
CA ILE A 77 3.95 -1.59 2.51
C ILE A 77 3.10 -0.37 2.88
N LEU A 78 3.30 0.15 4.08
CA LEU A 78 2.61 1.36 4.52
C LEU A 78 3.29 2.61 3.95
N LEU A 79 2.47 3.52 3.43
CA LEU A 79 2.89 4.88 3.08
C LEU A 79 2.33 5.82 4.14
N THR A 80 3.18 6.63 4.76
CA THR A 80 2.70 7.48 5.84
C THR A 80 3.45 8.81 5.91
N ALA A 81 2.70 9.89 6.15
CA ALA A 81 3.26 11.17 6.55
C ALA A 81 3.57 11.20 8.04
N ASN A 82 3.07 10.23 8.79
CA ASN A 82 3.30 10.09 10.22
C ASN A 82 4.64 9.40 10.44
N ASP A 83 5.63 10.18 10.81
CA ASP A 83 6.99 9.71 11.03
C ASP A 83 7.31 9.50 12.51
N THR A 84 6.28 9.48 13.37
CA THR A 84 6.47 9.19 14.78
C THR A 84 6.81 7.73 14.98
N ASP A 85 7.71 7.46 15.89
CA ASP A 85 8.12 6.08 16.20
C ASP A 85 6.94 5.20 16.58
N LEU A 86 5.94 5.76 17.28
CA LEU A 86 4.75 5.03 17.71
C LEU A 86 3.91 4.55 16.53
N ASP A 87 3.74 5.39 15.51
CA ASP A 87 2.94 5.03 14.34
C ASP A 87 3.62 3.95 13.51
N ILE A 88 4.95 4.04 13.37
CA ILE A 88 5.74 3.04 12.66
C ILE A 88 5.67 1.70 13.39
N VAL A 89 5.88 1.70 14.71
CA VAL A 89 5.82 0.49 15.54
C VAL A 89 4.43 -0.13 15.47
N ASP A 90 3.37 0.68 15.59
CA ASP A 90 1.99 0.20 15.50
C ASP A 90 1.72 -0.50 14.17
N GLY A 91 2.13 0.12 13.06
CA GLY A 91 1.97 -0.47 11.73
C GLY A 91 2.70 -1.80 11.59
N LEU A 92 3.94 -1.88 12.04
CA LEU A 92 4.74 -3.12 11.97
C LEU A 92 4.16 -4.21 12.88
N GLU A 93 3.72 -3.86 14.08
CA GLU A 93 3.08 -4.81 15.00
C GLU A 93 1.76 -5.35 14.46
N ARG A 94 1.04 -4.57 13.67
CA ARG A 94 -0.19 -5.00 13.00
C ARG A 94 0.06 -5.89 11.79
N GLY A 95 1.33 -6.11 11.42
CA GLY A 95 1.72 -7.04 10.38
C GLY A 95 2.14 -6.44 9.05
N ALA A 96 2.40 -5.13 8.99
CA ALA A 96 2.99 -4.53 7.80
C ALA A 96 4.37 -5.14 7.52
N ASP A 97 4.63 -5.41 6.26
CA ASP A 97 5.90 -6.02 5.83
C ASP A 97 7.00 -4.97 5.68
N ASP A 98 6.62 -3.71 5.44
CA ASP A 98 7.55 -2.59 5.35
C ASP A 98 6.76 -1.28 5.52
N TYR A 99 7.47 -0.17 5.63
CA TYR A 99 6.87 1.16 5.64
C TYR A 99 7.78 2.15 4.94
N ILE A 100 7.18 3.22 4.41
CA ILE A 100 7.89 4.31 3.75
C ILE A 100 7.28 5.62 4.23
N THR A 101 8.11 6.52 4.76
CA THR A 101 7.64 7.82 5.23
C THR A 101 7.69 8.86 4.10
N LYS A 102 6.71 9.74 4.07
CA LYS A 102 6.66 10.87 3.13
C LYS A 102 7.42 12.06 3.72
N PRO A 103 8.21 12.81 2.93
CA PRO A 103 8.54 12.57 1.53
C PRO A 103 9.52 11.41 1.35
N PHE A 104 9.45 10.71 0.23
CA PHE A 104 10.30 9.56 -0.03
C PHE A 104 10.99 9.67 -1.40
N SER A 105 12.08 8.91 -1.55
CA SER A 105 12.77 8.74 -2.82
C SER A 105 12.06 7.67 -3.66
N LEU A 106 11.79 7.96 -4.93
CA LEU A 106 11.22 6.97 -5.85
C LEU A 106 12.14 5.76 -6.03
N SER A 107 13.46 5.97 -5.98
CA SER A 107 14.42 4.86 -6.07
C SER A 107 14.30 3.89 -4.90
N VAL A 108 14.15 4.43 -3.68
CA VAL A 108 13.95 3.62 -2.47
C VAL A 108 12.63 2.88 -2.54
N LEU A 109 11.57 3.57 -2.96
CA LEU A 109 10.24 2.96 -3.10
C LEU A 109 10.28 1.79 -4.07
N ARG A 110 10.87 1.96 -5.26
CA ARG A 110 11.01 0.89 -6.25
C ARG A 110 11.77 -0.31 -5.70
N ALA A 111 12.86 -0.06 -4.99
CA ALA A 111 13.66 -1.12 -4.40
C ALA A 111 12.85 -1.93 -3.39
N ARG A 112 12.09 -1.26 -2.52
CA ARG A 112 11.26 -1.93 -1.52
C ARG A 112 10.11 -2.72 -2.15
N VAL A 113 9.47 -2.17 -3.17
CA VAL A 113 8.41 -2.86 -3.93
C VAL A 113 8.98 -4.11 -4.60
N ASN A 114 10.11 -3.99 -5.28
CA ASN A 114 10.73 -5.11 -5.98
C ASN A 114 11.19 -6.22 -5.03
N THR A 115 11.58 -5.86 -3.80
CA THR A 115 11.96 -6.84 -2.78
C THR A 115 10.76 -7.67 -2.34
N GLN A 116 9.57 -7.08 -2.28
CA GLN A 116 8.36 -7.77 -1.84
C GLN A 116 7.68 -8.59 -2.97
N LEU A 117 7.96 -8.26 -4.19
CA LEU A 117 7.47 -9.00 -5.34
C LEU A 117 8.52 -10.01 -5.80
#